data_96fb5e8599a9ff6537c4df4e319cc20c
#
_entry.id   96fb5e8599a9ff6537c4df4e319cc20c
#
_cell.length_a   1.000
_cell.length_b   1.000
_cell.length_c   1.000
_cell.angle_alpha   90.00
_cell.angle_beta   90.00
_cell.angle_gamma   90.00
#
_symmetry.space_group_name_H-M   'P 1'
#
loop_
_entity.id
_entity.type
_entity.pdbx_description
1 polymer ?
#
loop_
_entity_poly.entity_id
_entity_poly.type
_entity_poly.pdbx_seq_one_letter_code
_entity_poly.pdbx_strand_id
1 'polypeptide(L)'
;EPYRRQRQMCIRDSMEHVGTPYVVNCMYFCDPDGKSEYVQSREKQPVDERTPRIGTVAFRHVTATDVTCAGYFLGLPERPIEAVVMEDVHISCDKNAKPMQPAMAQGVPYLARKGLTAINVAKIVLKDVTITGQDGAKLECDGVGKVEK
;
A
#
# COMPACT_ATOMS: atom_id res chain seq x y z
N GLU A 1 -18.82 -23.02 -9.66
CA GLU A 1 -18.78 -21.54 -9.56
C GLU A 1 -17.80 -21.14 -8.47
N PRO A 2 -16.80 -20.31 -8.78
CA PRO A 2 -15.90 -19.83 -7.73
C PRO A 2 -16.68 -18.88 -6.82
N TYR A 3 -16.70 -19.17 -5.55
CA TYR A 3 -17.27 -18.33 -4.50
C TYR A 3 -16.59 -16.95 -4.51
N ARG A 4 -17.21 -15.96 -5.10
CA ARG A 4 -16.88 -14.54 -4.85
C ARG A 4 -17.37 -14.19 -3.45
N ARG A 5 -16.53 -14.37 -2.45
CA ARG A 5 -16.73 -13.70 -1.17
C ARG A 5 -16.39 -12.22 -1.33
N GLN A 6 -17.37 -11.42 -1.67
CA GLN A 6 -17.31 -9.98 -1.44
C GLN A 6 -17.35 -9.78 0.08
N ARG A 7 -16.19 -9.57 0.70
CA ARG A 7 -16.15 -9.06 2.08
C ARG A 7 -16.21 -7.54 2.00
N GLN A 8 -17.39 -7.00 2.10
CA GLN A 8 -17.62 -5.60 2.34
C GLN A 8 -17.57 -5.40 3.85
N MET A 9 -16.42 -4.97 4.38
CA MET A 9 -16.33 -4.49 5.75
C MET A 9 -16.56 -2.97 5.71
N CYS A 10 -17.79 -2.55 6.00
CA CYS A 10 -18.12 -1.17 6.32
C CYS A 10 -17.90 -0.97 7.82
N ILE A 11 -16.68 -0.62 8.21
CA ILE A 11 -16.36 -0.27 9.58
C ILE A 11 -15.80 1.15 9.54
N ARG A 12 -16.32 2.02 10.39
CA ARG A 12 -15.63 3.27 10.74
C ARG A 12 -14.51 2.88 11.68
N ASP A 13 -13.35 2.65 11.14
CA ASP A 13 -12.19 2.25 11.92
C ASP A 13 -11.31 3.44 12.26
N SER A 14 -10.81 3.43 13.49
CA SER A 14 -9.74 4.30 13.93
C SER A 14 -8.50 3.47 14.25
N MET A 15 -7.34 3.93 13.81
CA MET A 15 -6.04 3.36 14.14
C MET A 15 -5.18 4.44 14.79
N GLU A 16 -4.49 4.09 15.87
CA GLU A 16 -3.60 5.02 16.57
C GLU A 16 -2.22 4.36 16.78
N HIS A 17 -1.16 5.15 16.65
CA HIS A 17 0.22 4.71 16.85
C HIS A 17 0.62 3.51 15.99
N VAL A 18 0.16 3.47 14.74
CA VAL A 18 0.48 2.41 13.77
C VAL A 18 1.61 2.85 12.87
N GLY A 19 2.57 1.98 12.62
CA GLY A 19 3.69 2.29 11.74
C GLY A 19 3.24 2.68 10.33
N THR A 20 2.58 1.76 9.63
CA THR A 20 2.01 2.01 8.30
C THR A 20 0.62 1.37 8.24
N PRO A 21 -0.45 2.17 8.28
CA PRO A 21 -1.81 1.64 8.35
C PRO A 21 -2.28 0.95 7.08
N TYR A 22 -1.76 1.37 5.92
CA TYR A 22 -2.18 0.83 4.63
C TYR A 22 -0.99 0.23 3.90
N VAL A 23 -0.92 -1.10 3.87
CA VAL A 23 0.14 -1.84 3.19
C VAL A 23 -0.48 -2.86 2.25
N VAL A 24 -0.08 -2.83 0.99
CA VAL A 24 -0.45 -3.83 -0.01
C VAL A 24 0.81 -4.22 -0.78
N ASN A 25 1.20 -5.48 -0.75
CA ASN A 25 2.30 -5.99 -1.56
C ASN A 25 2.15 -7.48 -1.87
N CYS A 26 2.92 -7.96 -2.85
CA CYS A 26 3.02 -9.36 -3.25
C CYS A 26 4.33 -10.02 -2.81
N MET A 27 5.15 -9.34 -2.02
CA MET A 27 6.54 -9.71 -1.72
C MET A 27 6.76 -10.02 -0.25
N TYR A 28 5.74 -10.59 0.39
CA TYR A 28 5.74 -10.91 1.81
C TYR A 28 6.73 -12.05 2.11
N PHE A 29 7.68 -11.82 2.99
CA PHE A 29 8.81 -12.73 3.22
C PHE A 29 8.66 -13.69 4.43
N CYS A 30 7.47 -13.83 4.98
CA CYS A 30 7.24 -14.73 6.13
C CYS A 30 7.01 -16.19 5.74
N ASP A 31 6.68 -16.47 4.50
CA ASP A 31 6.54 -17.83 4.00
C ASP A 31 7.90 -18.49 3.75
N PRO A 32 8.00 -19.83 3.73
CA PRO A 32 9.27 -20.52 3.55
C PRO A 32 10.06 -20.11 2.31
N ASP A 33 9.40 -19.82 1.21
CA ASP A 33 9.96 -19.34 -0.05
C ASP A 33 9.90 -17.82 -0.22
N GLY A 34 9.33 -17.11 0.76
CA GLY A 34 9.11 -15.66 0.69
C GLY A 34 10.38 -14.83 0.53
N LYS A 35 11.54 -15.36 0.92
CA LYS A 35 12.86 -14.72 0.74
C LYS A 35 13.56 -15.12 -0.54
N SER A 36 12.95 -15.94 -1.39
CA SER A 36 13.54 -16.36 -2.66
C SER A 36 13.71 -15.18 -3.61
N GLU A 37 14.69 -15.27 -4.47
CA GLU A 37 14.93 -14.26 -5.51
C GLU A 37 13.69 -14.05 -6.38
N TYR A 38 12.96 -15.11 -6.70
CA TYR A 38 11.72 -15.03 -7.47
C TYR A 38 10.65 -14.18 -6.80
N VAL A 39 10.36 -14.42 -5.51
CA VAL A 39 9.33 -13.69 -4.76
C VAL A 39 9.72 -12.23 -4.52
N GLN A 40 11.00 -11.96 -4.29
CA GLN A 40 11.50 -10.62 -3.95
C GLN A 40 11.96 -9.80 -5.15
N SER A 41 11.90 -10.36 -6.35
CA SER A 41 12.34 -9.66 -7.57
C SER A 41 11.53 -8.40 -7.84
N ARG A 42 12.22 -7.32 -8.18
CA ARG A 42 11.64 -6.07 -8.68
C ARG A 42 11.67 -5.99 -10.21
N GLU A 43 12.32 -6.96 -10.85
CA GLU A 43 12.40 -7.03 -12.29
C GLU A 43 11.15 -7.67 -12.87
N LYS A 44 10.80 -7.22 -14.07
CA LYS A 44 9.64 -7.76 -14.77
C LYS A 44 9.87 -9.23 -15.12
N GLN A 45 8.99 -10.09 -14.62
CA GLN A 45 8.99 -11.53 -14.86
C GLN A 45 7.90 -11.92 -15.86
N PRO A 46 8.03 -13.09 -16.53
CA PRO A 46 6.92 -13.64 -17.31
C PRO A 46 5.69 -13.87 -16.42
N VAL A 47 4.52 -13.53 -16.93
CA VAL A 47 3.25 -13.81 -16.22
C VAL A 47 2.88 -15.27 -16.42
N ASP A 48 2.75 -16.01 -15.32
CA ASP A 48 2.32 -17.40 -15.30
C ASP A 48 1.28 -17.66 -14.18
N GLU A 49 0.94 -18.90 -13.94
CA GLU A 49 -0.05 -19.29 -12.92
C GLU A 49 0.38 -18.95 -11.48
N ARG A 50 1.66 -18.77 -11.23
CA ARG A 50 2.22 -18.39 -9.92
C ARG A 50 2.22 -16.87 -9.71
N THR A 51 2.02 -16.09 -10.77
CA THR A 51 2.02 -14.62 -10.68
C THR A 51 0.78 -14.15 -9.93
N PRO A 52 0.90 -13.59 -8.72
CA PRO A 52 -0.25 -13.15 -7.95
C PRO A 52 -0.99 -12.00 -8.65
N ARG A 53 -2.29 -11.96 -8.47
CA ARG A 53 -3.14 -10.87 -8.95
C ARG A 53 -3.79 -10.15 -7.79
N ILE A 54 -3.50 -8.88 -7.66
CA ILE A 54 -4.22 -7.99 -6.76
C ILE A 54 -5.18 -7.14 -7.59
N GLY A 55 -6.46 -7.32 -7.38
CA GLY A 55 -7.51 -6.54 -8.02
C GLY A 55 -7.68 -5.16 -7.39
N THR A 56 -8.91 -4.76 -7.15
CA THR A 56 -9.22 -3.50 -6.46
C THR A 56 -9.17 -3.68 -4.95
N VAL A 57 -8.36 -2.86 -4.29
CA VAL A 57 -8.32 -2.73 -2.83
C VAL A 57 -8.90 -1.38 -2.46
N ALA A 58 -9.91 -1.38 -1.59
CA ALA A 58 -10.59 -0.15 -1.19
C ALA A 58 -10.56 0.04 0.33
N PHE A 59 -10.19 1.25 0.74
CA PHE A 59 -10.21 1.72 2.13
C PHE A 59 -11.21 2.87 2.23
N ARG A 60 -12.19 2.75 3.11
CA ARG A 60 -13.26 3.74 3.25
C ARG A 60 -13.56 4.02 4.72
N HIS A 61 -13.79 5.29 5.02
CA HIS A 61 -14.23 5.76 6.35
C HIS A 61 -13.24 5.38 7.47
N VAL A 62 -11.94 5.62 7.23
CA VAL A 62 -10.87 5.24 8.17
C VAL A 62 -10.09 6.47 8.61
N THR A 63 -9.85 6.57 9.91
CA THR A 63 -8.96 7.57 10.50
C THR A 63 -7.75 6.89 11.09
N ALA A 64 -6.55 7.36 10.75
CA ALA A 64 -5.28 6.88 11.29
C ALA A 64 -4.49 8.04 11.87
N THR A 65 -4.15 7.97 13.15
CA THR A 65 -3.41 9.02 13.86
C THR A 65 -2.08 8.52 14.37
N ASP A 66 -1.10 9.42 14.44
CA ASP A 66 0.26 9.14 14.92
C ASP A 66 0.92 7.98 14.18
N VAL A 67 0.83 8.02 12.83
CA VAL A 67 1.45 7.00 11.97
C VAL A 67 2.87 7.39 11.57
N THR A 68 3.70 6.41 11.30
CA THR A 68 5.07 6.66 10.79
C THR A 68 5.05 6.98 9.29
N CYS A 69 4.28 6.23 8.50
CA CYS A 69 4.05 6.46 7.08
C CYS A 69 2.58 6.28 6.77
N ALA A 70 2.04 7.07 5.85
CA ALA A 70 0.62 7.01 5.54
C ALA A 70 0.22 5.69 4.85
N GLY A 71 1.00 5.22 3.89
CA GLY A 71 0.71 3.94 3.22
C GLY A 71 1.80 3.55 2.22
N TYR A 72 1.86 2.26 1.93
CA TYR A 72 2.85 1.71 1.00
C TYR A 72 2.21 0.63 0.12
N PHE A 73 2.07 0.92 -1.16
CA PHE A 73 1.48 0.03 -2.15
C PHE A 73 2.57 -0.42 -3.12
N LEU A 74 2.84 -1.71 -3.15
CA LEU A 74 3.95 -2.29 -3.90
C LEU A 74 3.44 -3.44 -4.75
N GLY A 75 3.13 -3.15 -6.01
CA GLY A 75 2.74 -4.12 -7.01
C GLY A 75 3.92 -4.71 -7.77
N LEU A 76 3.63 -5.69 -8.61
CA LEU A 76 4.61 -6.29 -9.52
C LEU A 76 4.66 -5.50 -10.83
N PRO A 77 5.85 -5.34 -11.45
CA PRO A 77 5.95 -4.64 -12.72
C PRO A 77 5.24 -5.37 -13.87
N GLU A 78 5.19 -6.71 -13.84
CA GLU A 78 4.49 -7.53 -14.83
C GLU A 78 2.98 -7.61 -14.60
N ARG A 79 2.53 -7.46 -13.35
CA ARG A 79 1.12 -7.48 -12.97
C ARG A 79 0.86 -6.48 -11.85
N PRO A 80 0.73 -5.19 -12.20
CA PRO A 80 0.47 -4.14 -11.21
C PRO A 80 -0.82 -4.38 -10.41
N ILE A 81 -0.90 -3.79 -9.21
CA ILE A 81 -2.16 -3.72 -8.47
C ILE A 81 -3.18 -2.99 -9.37
N GLU A 82 -4.34 -3.60 -9.61
CA GLU A 82 -5.32 -3.06 -10.57
C GLU A 82 -5.85 -1.69 -10.12
N ALA A 83 -6.25 -1.56 -8.87
CA ALA A 83 -6.66 -0.27 -8.32
C ALA A 83 -6.49 -0.22 -6.80
N VAL A 84 -6.13 0.96 -6.31
CA VAL A 84 -6.23 1.34 -4.91
C VAL A 84 -7.22 2.48 -4.80
N VAL A 85 -8.27 2.30 -4.01
CA VAL A 85 -9.31 3.30 -3.78
C VAL A 85 -9.30 3.71 -2.32
N MET A 86 -9.14 5.00 -2.05
CA MET A 86 -9.24 5.57 -0.72
C MET A 86 -10.34 6.62 -0.73
N GLU A 87 -11.33 6.47 0.15
CA GLU A 87 -12.48 7.36 0.23
C GLU A 87 -12.79 7.68 1.69
N ASP A 88 -12.88 8.98 2.02
CA ASP A 88 -13.08 9.46 3.39
C ASP A 88 -12.04 8.86 4.34
N VAL A 89 -10.76 9.15 4.05
CA VAL A 89 -9.61 8.63 4.80
C VAL A 89 -8.79 9.79 5.33
N HIS A 90 -8.58 9.81 6.65
CA HIS A 90 -7.86 10.87 7.33
C HIS A 90 -6.65 10.32 8.05
N ILE A 91 -5.47 10.83 7.72
CA ILE A 91 -4.18 10.33 8.22
C ILE A 91 -3.39 11.48 8.82
N SER A 92 -2.84 11.31 10.02
CA SER A 92 -1.87 12.22 10.61
C SER A 92 -0.59 11.50 11.00
N CYS A 93 0.55 12.02 10.56
CA CYS A 93 1.85 11.46 10.90
C CYS A 93 2.33 11.93 12.27
N ASP A 94 2.96 11.03 13.03
CA ASP A 94 3.64 11.35 14.27
C ASP A 94 4.86 12.24 13.99
N LYS A 95 4.94 13.38 14.65
CA LYS A 95 6.07 14.33 14.54
C LYS A 95 7.40 13.73 15.00
N ASN A 96 7.35 12.76 15.90
CA ASN A 96 8.49 12.10 16.49
C ASN A 96 8.73 10.69 15.93
N ALA A 97 8.08 10.35 14.81
CA ALA A 97 8.20 9.03 14.20
C ALA A 97 9.67 8.67 13.90
N LYS A 98 10.06 7.48 14.35
CA LYS A 98 11.37 6.91 14.01
C LYS A 98 11.27 6.16 12.67
N PRO A 99 12.34 6.20 11.84
CA PRO A 99 12.34 5.47 10.59
C PRO A 99 12.05 3.97 10.79
N MET A 100 11.14 3.45 9.98
CA MET A 100 10.80 2.02 9.94
C MET A 100 10.57 1.56 8.50
N GLN A 101 10.63 0.26 8.29
CA GLN A 101 10.23 -0.30 6.98
C GLN A 101 8.70 -0.31 6.88
N PRO A 102 8.11 0.36 5.88
CA PRO A 102 6.66 0.48 5.75
C PRO A 102 5.98 -0.81 5.26
N ALA A 103 6.74 -1.78 4.78
CA ALA A 103 6.22 -3.04 4.28
C ALA A 103 7.17 -4.20 4.56
N MET A 104 6.62 -5.40 4.72
CA MET A 104 7.39 -6.64 4.91
C MET A 104 7.84 -7.20 3.56
N ALA A 105 8.83 -6.54 2.95
CA ALA A 105 9.46 -6.95 1.70
C ALA A 105 10.94 -6.60 1.75
N GLN A 106 11.79 -7.31 1.00
CA GLN A 106 13.21 -6.99 0.92
C GLN A 106 13.43 -5.70 0.13
N GLY A 107 14.45 -4.95 0.47
CA GLY A 107 14.82 -3.73 -0.25
C GLY A 107 13.87 -2.54 -0.05
N VAL A 108 12.92 -2.62 0.87
CA VAL A 108 12.08 -1.49 1.23
C VAL A 108 12.87 -0.53 2.11
N PRO A 109 12.93 0.77 1.78
CA PRO A 109 13.68 1.74 2.57
C PRO A 109 13.05 1.97 3.95
N TYR A 110 13.87 2.41 4.91
CA TYR A 110 13.38 2.92 6.19
C TYR A 110 12.86 4.34 5.98
N LEU A 111 11.59 4.57 6.30
CA LEU A 111 10.91 5.83 6.12
C LEU A 111 10.27 6.31 7.42
N ALA A 112 10.23 7.63 7.60
CA ALA A 112 9.49 8.28 8.66
C ALA A 112 8.77 9.51 8.10
N ARG A 113 7.56 9.77 8.58
CA ARG A 113 6.74 10.92 8.22
C ARG A 113 6.53 11.06 6.70
N LYS A 114 6.31 9.93 6.03
CA LYS A 114 6.02 9.92 4.59
C LYS A 114 4.53 9.78 4.32
N GLY A 115 4.10 10.38 3.20
CA GLY A 115 2.77 10.20 2.66
C GLY A 115 2.53 8.80 2.09
N LEU A 116 1.66 8.69 1.13
CA LEU A 116 1.41 7.46 0.39
C LEU A 116 2.55 7.23 -0.62
N THR A 117 3.04 6.02 -0.69
CA THR A 117 3.95 5.56 -1.75
C THR A 117 3.26 4.49 -2.57
N ALA A 118 3.25 4.64 -3.88
CA ALA A 118 2.65 3.69 -4.80
C ALA A 118 3.63 3.29 -5.89
N ILE A 119 3.92 2.01 -5.98
CA ILE A 119 4.85 1.42 -6.95
C ILE A 119 4.11 0.32 -7.71
N ASN A 120 4.10 0.39 -9.04
CA ASN A 120 3.41 -0.55 -9.92
C ASN A 120 1.93 -0.72 -9.54
N VAL A 121 1.18 0.37 -9.59
CA VAL A 121 -0.26 0.42 -9.38
C VAL A 121 -0.92 0.99 -10.64
N ALA A 122 -1.86 0.27 -11.23
CA ALA A 122 -2.48 0.72 -12.47
C ALA A 122 -3.36 1.96 -12.26
N LYS A 123 -4.11 2.01 -11.15
CA LYS A 123 -5.01 3.13 -10.86
C LYS A 123 -5.05 3.43 -9.37
N ILE A 124 -5.00 4.72 -9.02
CA ILE A 124 -5.22 5.22 -7.67
C ILE A 124 -6.37 6.21 -7.70
N VAL A 125 -7.34 6.03 -6.80
CA VAL A 125 -8.45 6.95 -6.60
C VAL A 125 -8.39 7.48 -5.17
N LEU A 126 -8.27 8.79 -5.03
CA LEU A 126 -8.25 9.48 -3.75
C LEU A 126 -9.46 10.42 -3.68
N LYS A 127 -10.46 10.10 -2.88
CA LYS A 127 -11.64 10.91 -2.70
C LYS A 127 -11.78 11.26 -1.23
N ASP A 128 -11.75 12.54 -0.92
CA ASP A 128 -11.79 13.03 0.47
C ASP A 128 -10.70 12.38 1.33
N VAL A 129 -9.44 12.47 0.87
CA VAL A 129 -8.27 11.94 1.56
C VAL A 129 -7.42 13.09 2.08
N THR A 130 -7.22 13.13 3.39
CA THR A 130 -6.34 14.10 4.04
C THR A 130 -5.13 13.41 4.67
N ILE A 131 -3.95 13.97 4.44
CA ILE A 131 -2.69 13.53 5.04
C ILE A 131 -2.03 14.77 5.61
N THR A 132 -1.68 14.72 6.89
CA THR A 132 -1.07 15.83 7.62
C THR A 132 0.17 15.38 8.37
N GLY A 133 1.10 16.30 8.62
CA GLY A 133 2.34 16.03 9.36
C GLY A 133 3.40 15.25 8.58
N GLN A 134 3.17 14.95 7.31
CA GLN A 134 4.17 14.30 6.46
C GLN A 134 5.24 15.29 5.98
N ASP A 135 6.42 14.74 5.69
CA ASP A 135 7.49 15.44 4.99
C ASP A 135 7.41 15.15 3.48
N GLY A 136 7.36 16.20 2.67
CA GLY A 136 7.31 16.09 1.22
C GLY A 136 5.90 15.82 0.67
N ALA A 137 5.82 15.11 -0.43
CA ALA A 137 4.57 14.89 -1.14
C ALA A 137 3.59 14.00 -0.36
N LYS A 138 2.28 14.26 -0.54
CA LYS A 138 1.23 13.38 0.00
C LYS A 138 1.15 12.04 -0.70
N LEU A 139 1.55 11.99 -1.96
CA LEU A 139 1.59 10.80 -2.80
C LEU A 139 2.84 10.82 -3.67
N GLU A 140 3.66 9.78 -3.54
CA GLU A 140 4.80 9.49 -4.41
C GLU A 140 4.44 8.30 -5.30
N CYS A 141 4.66 8.40 -6.60
CA CYS A 141 4.30 7.40 -7.59
C CYS A 141 5.50 6.93 -8.39
N ASP A 142 5.61 5.62 -8.58
CA ASP A 142 6.53 4.98 -9.51
C ASP A 142 5.79 3.87 -10.27
N GLY A 143 5.76 3.91 -11.61
CA GLY A 143 5.01 2.95 -12.40
C GLY A 143 3.49 2.97 -12.15
N VAL A 144 2.93 4.15 -11.87
CA VAL A 144 1.48 4.34 -11.67
C VAL A 144 0.84 4.80 -12.99
N GLY A 145 -0.24 4.11 -13.39
CA GLY A 145 -0.91 4.40 -14.64
C GLY A 145 -1.81 5.64 -14.58
N LYS A 146 -2.70 5.72 -13.58
CA LYS A 146 -3.65 6.83 -13.45
C LYS A 146 -3.85 7.21 -11.98
N VAL A 147 -3.91 8.50 -11.71
CA VAL A 147 -4.29 9.06 -10.41
C VAL A 147 -5.55 9.92 -10.59
N GLU A 148 -6.60 9.57 -9.86
CA GLU A 148 -7.84 10.34 -9.77
C GLU A 148 -7.98 10.94 -8.37
N LYS A 149 -8.36 12.21 -8.31
CA LYS A 149 -8.58 12.96 -7.05
C LYS A 149 -9.98 13.51 -7.02
#